data_9246274efa0fa01d5599a3dfde2a6174
#
_entry.id   9246274efa0fa01d5599a3dfde2a6174
#
_cell.length_a   1.000
_cell.length_b   1.000
_cell.length_c   1.000
_cell.angle_alpha   90.00
_cell.angle_beta   90.00
_cell.angle_gamma   90.00
#
_symmetry.space_group_name_H-M   'P 1'
#
loop_
_entity.id
_entity.type
_entity.pdbx_description
1 polymer ?
#
loop_
_entity_poly.entity_id
_entity_poly.type
_entity_poly.pdbx_seq_one_letter_code
_entity_poly.pdbx_strand_id
1 'polypeptide(L)'
;MKHTLLKSVALLAASTAVLAACSNSDSSTSSSSAASESKELTIYIDQGYETYINDVKADFEKENDVTVKVKTGDALTGLDNLSLDNQSGSAPDVMMAPYDRVGSLGSEGQLSELTLADSSKTDDTTTALVTNDGKVYGSPAVIETLVLYYNKDLVSAAPKTFAELEELAKDSKYAFEGETGKTTAFLADWTNFYYTYGLLAGYGGYVFGDNGTNPEDIGLANDGAVKAIEYAKTWYEKWPQGLQDSTASNNLINTQFTEGKAAAIIEGPWKAASYKEAGVNYGVATIPTLPNGDNYAAFGGGKAWVVPTGSKNTELAQKFVDYLTSTDQQKALYDATNEIPANTEAREYAVSKNDELTTAVIDQFASAQPMPNISEMGSVWTPAGNMLFEAASGAKDAKTAATDAVKAITDEIAQKHSN
;
A
#
# COMPACT_ATOMS: atom_id res chain seq x y z
N MET A 1 49.47 7.24 -40.20
CA MET A 1 49.46 7.79 -41.56
C MET A 1 48.20 8.61 -41.73
N LYS A 2 48.40 9.92 -41.98
CA LYS A 2 47.59 10.91 -42.73
C LYS A 2 46.12 11.06 -42.27
N HIS A 3 45.81 12.12 -41.51
CA HIS A 3 45.48 13.50 -41.91
C HIS A 3 44.32 13.59 -42.93
N THR A 4 43.20 14.22 -42.55
CA THR A 4 42.87 15.54 -43.11
C THR A 4 41.78 16.24 -42.32
N LEU A 5 42.10 17.42 -41.82
CA LEU A 5 41.19 18.52 -41.39
C LEU A 5 40.52 19.10 -42.67
N LEU A 6 39.33 19.62 -42.56
CA LEU A 6 38.94 20.85 -43.23
C LEU A 6 37.83 21.63 -42.48
N LYS A 7 38.07 22.86 -42.41
CA LYS A 7 37.55 24.03 -41.75
C LYS A 7 36.40 24.69 -42.52
N SER A 8 35.68 25.52 -41.79
CA SER A 8 35.12 26.84 -42.16
C SER A 8 33.72 26.79 -42.84
N VAL A 9 32.74 27.69 -42.61
CA VAL A 9 32.74 29.15 -42.46
C VAL A 9 31.39 29.59 -41.87
N ALA A 10 31.40 30.58 -41.00
CA ALA A 10 30.25 31.33 -40.51
C ALA A 10 29.71 32.30 -41.59
N LEU A 11 28.40 32.57 -41.57
CA LEU A 11 27.85 33.81 -42.15
C LEU A 11 26.71 34.33 -41.27
N LEU A 12 26.96 35.53 -40.70
CA LEU A 12 25.98 36.46 -40.17
C LEU A 12 25.21 37.09 -41.32
N ALA A 13 23.93 37.32 -41.16
CA ALA A 13 23.23 38.41 -41.83
C ALA A 13 22.09 38.92 -40.91
N ALA A 14 22.28 40.14 -40.46
CA ALA A 14 21.29 41.00 -39.82
C ALA A 14 20.57 41.82 -40.92
N SER A 15 19.28 42.07 -40.73
CA SER A 15 18.56 43.19 -41.34
C SER A 15 17.22 43.41 -40.65
N THR A 16 17.16 44.36 -39.79
CA THR A 16 16.55 45.72 -39.82
C THR A 16 15.02 45.77 -39.96
N ALA A 17 14.48 46.39 -38.95
CA ALA A 17 13.10 46.83 -38.74
C ALA A 17 12.62 47.85 -39.80
N VAL A 18 11.32 47.81 -40.11
CA VAL A 18 10.59 49.02 -40.59
C VAL A 18 9.29 49.11 -39.83
N LEU A 19 9.17 50.19 -39.05
CA LEU A 19 7.90 50.73 -38.56
C LEU A 19 7.20 51.48 -39.70
N ALA A 20 5.92 51.22 -39.89
CA ALA A 20 5.03 52.19 -40.50
C ALA A 20 3.67 52.15 -39.78
N ALA A 21 3.33 53.25 -39.13
CA ALA A 21 2.03 53.58 -38.62
C ALA A 21 1.20 54.25 -39.70
N CYS A 22 -0.14 53.99 -39.70
CA CYS A 22 -1.23 54.97 -39.73
C CYS A 22 -2.56 54.33 -40.14
N SER A 23 -3.45 54.34 -39.19
CA SER A 23 -4.82 54.91 -39.15
C SER A 23 -5.83 54.53 -40.22
N ASN A 24 -6.92 53.97 -39.93
CA ASN A 24 -8.23 54.51 -39.57
C ASN A 24 -9.35 53.47 -39.66
N SER A 25 -10.15 53.41 -38.64
CA SER A 25 -11.59 53.03 -38.55
C SER A 25 -12.17 52.08 -39.58
N ASP A 26 -12.59 50.87 -39.14
CA ASP A 26 -14.02 50.53 -39.14
C ASP A 26 -14.32 49.35 -38.22
N SER A 27 -15.36 49.49 -37.45
CA SER A 27 -15.90 48.54 -36.49
C SER A 27 -16.41 47.29 -37.19
N SER A 28 -15.75 46.18 -36.89
CA SER A 28 -16.38 44.87 -36.95
C SER A 28 -16.00 44.08 -35.71
N THR A 29 -16.99 43.89 -34.87
CA THR A 29 -16.98 43.02 -33.68
C THR A 29 -16.72 41.59 -34.11
N SER A 30 -15.45 41.20 -34.17
CA SER A 30 -15.08 39.81 -34.16
C SER A 30 -14.94 39.40 -32.68
N SER A 31 -15.98 38.77 -32.18
CA SER A 31 -15.86 37.96 -30.97
C SER A 31 -14.82 36.87 -31.21
N SER A 32 -13.58 37.14 -30.87
CA SER A 32 -12.62 36.08 -30.64
C SER A 32 -13.13 35.33 -29.41
N SER A 33 -13.82 34.21 -29.62
CA SER A 33 -13.91 33.18 -28.63
C SER A 33 -12.47 32.75 -28.37
N ALA A 34 -11.86 33.26 -27.33
CA ALA A 34 -10.71 32.63 -26.73
C ALA A 34 -11.17 31.21 -26.42
N ALA A 35 -10.68 30.25 -27.19
CA ALA A 35 -10.77 28.86 -26.80
C ALA A 35 -10.08 28.82 -25.43
N SER A 36 -10.86 28.61 -24.38
CA SER A 36 -10.35 28.31 -23.06
C SER A 36 -9.45 27.09 -23.25
N GLU A 37 -8.14 27.24 -23.03
CA GLU A 37 -7.28 26.07 -22.97
C GLU A 37 -7.86 25.21 -21.85
N SER A 38 -8.35 24.00 -22.18
CA SER A 38 -8.89 23.06 -21.20
C SER A 38 -7.78 22.78 -20.20
N LYS A 39 -8.07 23.01 -18.93
CA LYS A 39 -7.15 22.66 -17.85
C LYS A 39 -6.88 21.17 -17.92
N GLU A 40 -5.66 20.76 -17.65
CA GLU A 40 -5.24 19.37 -17.62
C GLU A 40 -4.89 18.98 -16.18
N LEU A 41 -5.38 17.84 -15.71
CA LEU A 41 -5.05 17.25 -14.43
C LEU A 41 -4.46 15.85 -14.67
N THR A 42 -3.32 15.55 -14.08
CA THR A 42 -2.66 14.25 -14.21
C THR A 42 -2.83 13.46 -12.93
N ILE A 43 -3.34 12.22 -13.04
CA ILE A 43 -3.36 11.24 -11.96
C ILE A 43 -2.41 10.09 -12.24
N TYR A 44 -1.62 9.66 -11.23
CA TYR A 44 -0.72 8.51 -11.28
C TYR A 44 -1.19 7.42 -10.31
N ILE A 45 -1.45 6.22 -10.83
CA ILE A 45 -2.09 5.11 -10.11
C ILE A 45 -1.48 3.76 -10.49
N ASP A 46 -1.69 2.76 -9.64
CA ASP A 46 -1.46 1.36 -10.01
C ASP A 46 -2.42 0.92 -11.12
N GLN A 47 -1.96 -0.02 -11.97
CA GLN A 47 -2.72 -0.52 -13.11
C GLN A 47 -4.13 -1.03 -12.72
N GLY A 48 -4.29 -1.58 -11.51
CA GLY A 48 -5.57 -2.09 -11.00
C GLY A 48 -6.68 -1.04 -10.88
N TYR A 49 -6.33 0.24 -10.81
CA TYR A 49 -7.30 1.34 -10.69
C TYR A 49 -7.65 2.01 -12.03
N GLU A 50 -6.98 1.64 -13.13
CA GLU A 50 -7.15 2.32 -14.42
C GLU A 50 -8.59 2.28 -14.91
N THR A 51 -9.24 1.13 -14.86
CA THR A 51 -10.65 0.96 -15.25
C THR A 51 -11.55 1.86 -14.43
N TYR A 52 -11.42 1.81 -13.10
CA TYR A 52 -12.20 2.65 -12.20
C TYR A 52 -12.07 4.14 -12.53
N ILE A 53 -10.86 4.67 -12.62
CA ILE A 53 -10.64 6.10 -12.89
C ILE A 53 -11.20 6.48 -14.28
N ASN A 54 -11.02 5.64 -15.31
CA ASN A 54 -11.53 5.91 -16.63
C ASN A 54 -13.06 5.93 -16.69
N ASP A 55 -13.72 5.13 -15.85
CA ASP A 55 -15.18 5.09 -15.78
C ASP A 55 -15.77 6.31 -15.07
N VAL A 56 -15.09 6.82 -14.02
CA VAL A 56 -15.64 7.89 -13.17
C VAL A 56 -15.20 9.30 -13.57
N LYS A 57 -14.08 9.47 -14.26
CA LYS A 57 -13.51 10.80 -14.56
C LYS A 57 -14.37 11.67 -15.48
N ALA A 58 -15.19 11.07 -16.35
CA ALA A 58 -15.92 11.80 -17.40
C ALA A 58 -16.91 12.84 -16.85
N ASP A 59 -17.57 12.54 -15.74
CA ASP A 59 -18.48 13.47 -15.08
C ASP A 59 -17.71 14.62 -14.44
N PHE A 60 -16.59 14.35 -13.78
CA PHE A 60 -15.71 15.38 -13.22
C PHE A 60 -15.12 16.29 -14.30
N GLU A 61 -14.65 15.73 -15.41
CA GLU A 61 -14.10 16.46 -16.56
C GLU A 61 -15.12 17.45 -17.13
N LYS A 62 -16.37 17.00 -17.30
CA LYS A 62 -17.46 17.82 -17.81
C LYS A 62 -17.87 18.94 -16.85
N GLU A 63 -17.90 18.65 -15.54
CA GLU A 63 -18.36 19.60 -14.53
C GLU A 63 -17.32 20.70 -14.28
N ASN A 64 -16.03 20.39 -14.42
CA ASN A 64 -14.92 21.30 -14.10
C ASN A 64 -14.20 21.86 -15.35
N ASP A 65 -14.64 21.54 -16.56
CA ASP A 65 -13.99 21.92 -17.84
C ASP A 65 -12.49 21.59 -17.82
N VAL A 66 -12.16 20.32 -17.56
CA VAL A 66 -10.80 19.79 -17.39
C VAL A 66 -10.66 18.48 -18.15
N THR A 67 -9.43 18.12 -18.52
CA THR A 67 -9.09 16.78 -19.00
C THR A 67 -8.23 16.05 -17.96
N VAL A 68 -8.68 14.88 -17.49
CA VAL A 68 -7.94 14.03 -16.56
C VAL A 68 -7.12 13.02 -17.32
N LYS A 69 -5.79 13.16 -17.26
CA LYS A 69 -4.82 12.21 -17.82
C LYS A 69 -4.43 11.15 -16.81
N VAL A 70 -4.76 9.91 -17.12
CA VAL A 70 -4.41 8.75 -16.32
C VAL A 70 -3.04 8.25 -16.76
N LYS A 71 -2.11 8.14 -15.80
CA LYS A 71 -0.83 7.48 -15.93
C LYS A 71 -0.81 6.28 -14.99
N THR A 72 -0.42 5.13 -15.50
CA THR A 72 -0.31 3.90 -14.71
C THR A 72 1.14 3.50 -14.52
N GLY A 73 1.43 2.96 -13.35
CA GLY A 73 2.75 2.44 -12.98
C GLY A 73 2.69 1.85 -11.58
N ASP A 74 3.83 1.54 -11.02
CA ASP A 74 3.93 1.11 -9.63
C ASP A 74 3.90 2.34 -8.71
N ALA A 75 2.87 2.44 -7.87
CA ALA A 75 2.65 3.60 -7.02
C ALA A 75 3.78 3.82 -6.02
N LEU A 76 4.35 2.75 -5.45
CA LEU A 76 5.48 2.86 -4.49
C LEU A 76 6.71 3.44 -5.17
N THR A 77 7.06 2.96 -6.37
CA THR A 77 8.15 3.53 -7.19
C THR A 77 7.89 5.00 -7.50
N GLY A 78 6.63 5.38 -7.80
CA GLY A 78 6.26 6.78 -8.01
C GLY A 78 6.46 7.64 -6.78
N LEU A 79 6.12 7.14 -5.60
CA LEU A 79 6.33 7.84 -4.32
C LEU A 79 7.83 7.96 -3.96
N ASP A 80 8.64 6.94 -4.23
CA ASP A 80 10.09 6.99 -4.00
C ASP A 80 10.79 8.05 -4.86
N ASN A 81 10.26 8.34 -6.06
CA ASN A 81 10.75 9.39 -6.95
C ASN A 81 10.12 10.77 -6.69
N LEU A 82 9.14 10.87 -5.79
CA LEU A 82 8.31 12.06 -5.64
C LEU A 82 9.09 13.33 -5.31
N SER A 83 10.13 13.25 -4.48
CA SER A 83 10.97 14.39 -4.16
C SER A 83 11.65 14.98 -5.40
N LEU A 84 12.15 14.14 -6.29
CA LEU A 84 12.75 14.57 -7.56
C LEU A 84 11.69 15.16 -8.50
N ASP A 85 10.54 14.52 -8.60
CA ASP A 85 9.45 14.94 -9.46
C ASP A 85 8.85 16.27 -9.00
N ASN A 86 8.69 16.49 -7.70
CA ASN A 86 8.29 17.79 -7.14
C ASN A 86 9.27 18.91 -7.52
N GLN A 87 10.57 18.65 -7.38
CA GLN A 87 11.61 19.64 -7.68
C GLN A 87 11.72 19.96 -9.18
N SER A 88 11.55 18.95 -10.04
CA SER A 88 11.63 19.14 -11.51
C SER A 88 10.32 19.66 -12.11
N GLY A 89 9.22 19.66 -11.36
CA GLY A 89 7.88 20.04 -11.84
C GLY A 89 7.25 18.99 -12.75
N SER A 90 7.68 17.71 -12.63
CA SER A 90 7.11 16.55 -13.34
C SER A 90 6.15 15.73 -12.48
N ALA A 91 5.96 16.10 -11.21
CA ALA A 91 5.02 15.43 -10.33
C ALA A 91 3.59 15.44 -10.92
N PRO A 92 2.83 14.34 -10.78
CA PRO A 92 1.41 14.33 -11.11
C PRO A 92 0.63 15.24 -10.16
N ASP A 93 -0.62 15.55 -10.52
CA ASP A 93 -1.48 16.38 -9.64
C ASP A 93 -2.10 15.53 -8.53
N VAL A 94 -2.41 14.26 -8.79
CA VAL A 94 -2.96 13.32 -7.81
C VAL A 94 -2.23 12.00 -7.89
N MET A 95 -1.99 11.38 -6.74
CA MET A 95 -1.44 10.04 -6.61
C MET A 95 -2.22 9.22 -5.58
N MET A 96 -2.02 7.91 -5.59
CA MET A 96 -2.43 7.04 -4.50
C MET A 96 -1.21 6.67 -3.66
N ALA A 97 -1.33 6.72 -2.33
CA ALA A 97 -0.26 6.38 -1.41
C ALA A 97 -0.77 5.45 -0.30
N PRO A 98 -0.01 4.41 0.10
CA PRO A 98 -0.28 3.66 1.32
C PRO A 98 -0.20 4.59 2.54
N TYR A 99 -1.00 4.30 3.56
CA TYR A 99 -1.12 5.18 4.74
C TYR A 99 0.20 5.40 5.48
N ASP A 100 1.07 4.39 5.55
CA ASP A 100 2.39 4.48 6.21
C ASP A 100 3.34 5.49 5.54
N ARG A 101 3.07 5.87 4.28
CA ARG A 101 3.87 6.84 3.54
C ARG A 101 3.30 8.26 3.62
N VAL A 102 2.01 8.40 3.95
CA VAL A 102 1.31 9.70 3.87
C VAL A 102 1.88 10.70 4.89
N GLY A 103 2.00 10.30 6.15
CA GLY A 103 2.48 11.18 7.22
C GLY A 103 3.93 11.62 7.02
N SER A 104 4.83 10.68 6.68
CA SER A 104 6.24 10.97 6.43
C SER A 104 6.43 11.90 5.23
N LEU A 105 5.82 11.58 4.09
CA LEU A 105 5.90 12.43 2.89
C LEU A 105 5.30 13.82 3.12
N GLY A 106 4.25 13.92 3.94
CA GLY A 106 3.66 15.20 4.35
C GLY A 106 4.61 16.04 5.18
N SER A 107 5.22 15.46 6.23
CA SER A 107 6.18 16.14 7.10
C SER A 107 7.47 16.56 6.37
N GLU A 108 7.89 15.78 5.37
CA GLU A 108 9.01 16.08 4.49
C GLU A 108 8.68 17.16 3.43
N GLY A 109 7.43 17.68 3.40
CA GLY A 109 7.00 18.69 2.44
C GLY A 109 6.81 18.17 1.02
N GLN A 110 6.64 16.86 0.83
CA GLN A 110 6.40 16.25 -0.48
C GLN A 110 4.92 16.26 -0.86
N LEU A 111 4.01 16.28 0.12
CA LEU A 111 2.57 16.32 -0.06
C LEU A 111 1.96 17.63 0.41
N SER A 112 0.96 18.11 -0.30
CA SER A 112 0.16 19.27 0.09
C SER A 112 -0.78 18.88 1.25
N GLU A 113 -0.99 19.83 2.18
CA GLU A 113 -2.03 19.71 3.19
C GLU A 113 -3.41 19.72 2.50
N LEU A 114 -4.29 18.80 2.88
CA LEU A 114 -5.63 18.64 2.34
C LEU A 114 -6.69 18.96 3.41
N THR A 115 -7.91 19.21 2.93
CA THR A 115 -9.11 19.24 3.76
C THR A 115 -10.00 18.08 3.37
N LEU A 116 -10.46 17.27 4.33
CA LEU A 116 -11.44 16.22 4.03
C LEU A 116 -12.78 16.85 3.67
N ALA A 117 -13.35 16.48 2.51
CA ALA A 117 -14.62 17.02 2.01
C ALA A 117 -15.78 16.80 3.00
N ASP A 118 -15.82 15.62 3.61
CA ASP A 118 -16.79 15.26 4.65
C ASP A 118 -16.15 14.31 5.67
N SER A 119 -15.59 14.88 6.73
CA SER A 119 -14.96 14.11 7.80
C SER A 119 -15.93 13.20 8.57
N SER A 120 -17.24 13.42 8.47
CA SER A 120 -18.25 12.57 9.13
C SER A 120 -18.39 11.20 8.47
N LYS A 121 -17.88 11.05 7.25
CA LYS A 121 -17.90 9.80 6.47
C LYS A 121 -16.59 9.01 6.55
N THR A 122 -15.69 9.42 7.41
CA THR A 122 -14.41 8.74 7.66
C THR A 122 -14.32 8.45 9.16
N ASP A 123 -13.93 7.25 9.56
CA ASP A 123 -13.71 6.94 10.96
C ASP A 123 -12.42 7.59 11.51
N ASP A 124 -12.37 7.75 12.84
CA ASP A 124 -11.24 8.41 13.51
C ASP A 124 -9.91 7.68 13.25
N THR A 125 -9.92 6.34 13.19
CA THR A 125 -8.73 5.53 12.92
C THR A 125 -8.19 5.82 11.53
N THR A 126 -9.04 5.81 10.52
CA THR A 126 -8.66 6.08 9.14
C THR A 126 -8.16 7.52 8.96
N THR A 127 -8.80 8.48 9.64
CA THR A 127 -8.38 9.89 9.65
C THR A 127 -7.00 10.05 10.30
N ALA A 128 -6.74 9.35 11.41
CA ALA A 128 -5.44 9.39 12.08
C ALA A 128 -4.31 8.87 11.16
N LEU A 129 -4.57 7.86 10.33
CA LEU A 129 -3.58 7.29 9.40
C LEU A 129 -3.13 8.26 8.27
N VAL A 130 -3.88 9.32 8.00
CA VAL A 130 -3.53 10.35 7.00
C VAL A 130 -3.16 11.70 7.63
N THR A 131 -3.10 11.76 8.96
CA THR A 131 -2.81 12.97 9.73
C THR A 131 -1.45 12.87 10.40
N ASN A 132 -0.61 13.88 10.24
CA ASN A 132 0.66 14.03 10.95
C ASN A 132 0.78 15.45 11.47
N ASP A 133 1.18 15.64 12.75
CA ASP A 133 1.28 16.94 13.42
C ASP A 133 0.02 17.82 13.29
N GLY A 134 -1.17 17.18 13.33
CA GLY A 134 -2.47 17.84 13.22
C GLY A 134 -2.83 18.30 11.81
N LYS A 135 -2.06 17.93 10.79
CA LYS A 135 -2.31 18.25 9.38
C LYS A 135 -2.68 17.00 8.61
N VAL A 136 -3.67 17.11 7.76
CA VAL A 136 -4.13 16.03 6.89
C VAL A 136 -3.38 16.11 5.56
N TYR A 137 -2.72 15.01 5.16
CA TYR A 137 -1.93 14.95 3.92
C TYR A 137 -2.48 13.98 2.87
N GLY A 138 -3.59 13.32 3.17
CA GLY A 138 -4.26 12.44 2.24
C GLY A 138 -5.76 12.35 2.53
N SER A 139 -6.54 11.97 1.51
CA SER A 139 -7.96 11.66 1.68
C SER A 139 -8.16 10.15 1.57
N PRO A 140 -8.69 9.48 2.61
CA PRO A 140 -8.78 8.03 2.66
C PRO A 140 -9.59 7.45 1.50
N ALA A 141 -9.04 6.46 0.81
CA ALA A 141 -9.66 5.77 -0.32
C ALA A 141 -10.14 4.38 0.06
N VAL A 142 -9.27 3.55 0.62
CA VAL A 142 -9.58 2.16 0.99
C VAL A 142 -8.98 1.82 2.35
N ILE A 143 -9.61 0.86 3.03
CA ILE A 143 -9.02 0.17 4.18
C ILE A 143 -8.62 -1.24 3.76
N GLU A 144 -7.54 -1.75 4.33
CA GLU A 144 -7.05 -3.10 4.08
C GLU A 144 -6.35 -3.70 5.29
N THR A 145 -6.37 -5.01 5.38
CA THR A 145 -5.59 -5.80 6.32
C THR A 145 -5.41 -7.21 5.75
N LEU A 146 -4.50 -7.99 6.33
CA LEU A 146 -4.34 -9.39 5.95
C LEU A 146 -5.54 -10.23 6.41
N VAL A 147 -5.85 -11.26 5.66
CA VAL A 147 -6.92 -12.23 5.95
C VAL A 147 -6.43 -13.66 5.72
N LEU A 148 -7.21 -14.65 6.13
CA LEU A 148 -6.99 -16.05 5.78
C LEU A 148 -7.70 -16.37 4.48
N TYR A 149 -6.96 -16.82 3.47
CA TYR A 149 -7.53 -17.54 2.33
C TYR A 149 -7.45 -19.05 2.59
N TYR A 150 -8.50 -19.79 2.29
CA TYR A 150 -8.50 -21.25 2.39
C TYR A 150 -9.09 -21.88 1.12
N ASN A 151 -8.55 -23.04 0.73
CA ASN A 151 -9.01 -23.76 -0.45
C ASN A 151 -10.17 -24.69 -0.07
N LYS A 152 -11.39 -24.40 -0.58
CA LYS A 152 -12.62 -25.14 -0.29
C LYS A 152 -12.62 -26.57 -0.84
N ASP A 153 -11.74 -26.88 -1.81
CA ASP A 153 -11.57 -28.24 -2.33
C ASP A 153 -10.71 -29.10 -1.40
N LEU A 154 -9.92 -28.47 -0.52
CA LEU A 154 -9.02 -29.14 0.42
C LEU A 154 -9.55 -29.17 1.85
N VAL A 155 -10.27 -28.14 2.29
CA VAL A 155 -10.87 -28.03 3.62
C VAL A 155 -12.32 -27.54 3.51
N SER A 156 -13.22 -28.17 4.25
CA SER A 156 -14.66 -27.90 4.17
C SER A 156 -15.11 -26.62 4.87
N ALA A 157 -14.26 -26.04 5.73
CA ALA A 157 -14.52 -24.81 6.46
C ALA A 157 -13.21 -24.10 6.82
N ALA A 158 -13.28 -22.79 7.02
CA ALA A 158 -12.14 -22.01 7.49
C ALA A 158 -11.67 -22.50 8.87
N PRO A 159 -10.37 -22.77 9.05
CA PRO A 159 -9.79 -22.99 10.38
C PRO A 159 -10.01 -21.77 11.28
N LYS A 160 -10.36 -21.99 12.54
CA LYS A 160 -10.66 -20.95 13.53
C LYS A 160 -9.55 -20.70 14.54
N THR A 161 -8.65 -21.67 14.69
CA THR A 161 -7.52 -21.62 15.61
C THR A 161 -6.25 -22.08 14.91
N PHE A 162 -5.10 -21.59 15.37
CA PHE A 162 -3.82 -22.12 14.90
C PHE A 162 -3.62 -23.60 15.27
N ALA A 163 -4.25 -24.08 16.33
CA ALA A 163 -4.25 -25.51 16.67
C ALA A 163 -4.91 -26.35 15.58
N GLU A 164 -5.98 -25.87 14.93
CA GLU A 164 -6.59 -26.53 13.77
C GLU A 164 -5.66 -26.55 12.55
N LEU A 165 -4.91 -25.46 12.31
CA LEU A 165 -3.88 -25.43 11.26
C LEU A 165 -2.73 -26.40 11.56
N GLU A 166 -2.31 -26.51 12.81
CA GLU A 166 -1.29 -27.49 13.24
C GLU A 166 -1.77 -28.93 13.08
N GLU A 167 -3.06 -29.19 13.27
CA GLU A 167 -3.62 -30.51 13.03
C GLU A 167 -3.66 -30.83 11.53
N LEU A 168 -4.07 -29.88 10.68
CA LEU A 168 -3.99 -30.03 9.23
C LEU A 168 -2.55 -30.34 8.76
N ALA A 169 -1.56 -29.71 9.37
CA ALA A 169 -0.15 -29.89 9.02
C ALA A 169 0.37 -31.34 9.25
N LYS A 170 -0.34 -32.16 10.04
CA LYS A 170 0.00 -33.56 10.27
C LYS A 170 -0.55 -34.52 9.20
N ASP A 171 -1.52 -34.07 8.39
CA ASP A 171 -2.12 -34.89 7.35
C ASP A 171 -1.18 -34.97 6.14
N SER A 172 -0.81 -36.20 5.80
CA SER A 172 0.11 -36.51 4.69
C SER A 172 -0.41 -36.06 3.30
N LYS A 173 -1.70 -35.77 3.16
CA LYS A 173 -2.24 -35.23 1.90
C LYS A 173 -1.70 -33.86 1.55
N TYR A 174 -1.17 -33.11 2.55
CA TYR A 174 -0.52 -31.82 2.38
C TYR A 174 1.02 -31.90 2.38
N ALA A 175 1.58 -33.10 2.26
CA ALA A 175 3.03 -33.24 2.19
C ALA A 175 3.59 -32.49 0.97
N PHE A 176 4.62 -31.70 1.19
CA PHE A 176 5.29 -30.99 0.10
C PHE A 176 6.16 -31.95 -0.71
N GLU A 177 5.95 -32.00 -2.02
CA GLU A 177 6.73 -32.85 -2.91
C GLU A 177 8.19 -32.37 -2.97
N GLY A 178 9.12 -33.29 -2.80
CA GLY A 178 10.55 -33.01 -2.90
C GLY A 178 11.27 -32.76 -1.55
N GLU A 179 10.55 -32.50 -0.46
CA GLU A 179 11.13 -32.32 0.87
C GLU A 179 10.41 -33.15 1.93
N THR A 180 11.04 -34.24 2.39
CA THR A 180 10.46 -35.13 3.38
C THR A 180 10.13 -34.40 4.69
N GLY A 181 8.91 -34.62 5.20
CA GLY A 181 8.45 -34.05 6.46
C GLY A 181 8.01 -32.58 6.37
N LYS A 182 7.94 -32.03 5.17
CA LYS A 182 7.43 -30.67 4.93
C LYS A 182 5.98 -30.70 4.47
N THR A 183 5.24 -29.62 4.77
CA THR A 183 3.80 -29.50 4.51
C THR A 183 3.44 -28.16 3.87
N THR A 184 2.37 -28.18 3.08
CA THR A 184 1.72 -26.99 2.52
C THR A 184 0.32 -26.76 3.11
N ALA A 185 -0.03 -27.46 4.19
CA ALA A 185 -1.35 -27.31 4.81
C ALA A 185 -1.68 -25.85 5.18
N PHE A 186 -0.70 -25.16 5.70
CA PHE A 186 -0.77 -23.72 5.97
C PHE A 186 0.56 -23.06 5.62
N LEU A 187 0.50 -21.92 4.91
CA LEU A 187 1.68 -21.16 4.54
C LEU A 187 1.46 -19.67 4.86
N ALA A 188 2.49 -19.01 5.33
CA ALA A 188 2.52 -17.56 5.54
C ALA A 188 3.93 -17.00 5.31
N ASP A 189 4.02 -15.79 4.77
CA ASP A 189 5.30 -15.13 4.50
C ASP A 189 5.84 -14.44 5.77
N TRP A 190 6.26 -15.24 6.74
CA TRP A 190 6.76 -14.73 8.02
C TRP A 190 8.25 -14.37 8.01
N THR A 191 8.86 -14.23 6.84
CA THR A 191 10.13 -13.52 6.66
C THR A 191 9.91 -12.08 6.13
N ASN A 192 8.67 -11.72 5.84
CA ASN A 192 8.26 -10.36 5.52
C ASN A 192 7.56 -9.73 6.73
N PHE A 193 8.09 -8.62 7.22
CA PHE A 193 7.62 -7.99 8.44
C PHE A 193 6.15 -7.56 8.36
N TYR A 194 5.67 -7.09 7.22
CA TYR A 194 4.26 -6.74 7.03
C TYR A 194 3.33 -7.92 7.34
N TYR A 195 3.69 -9.11 6.86
CA TYR A 195 2.91 -10.32 7.09
C TYR A 195 3.08 -10.87 8.50
N THR A 196 4.23 -10.70 9.14
CA THR A 196 4.50 -11.28 10.45
C THR A 196 4.07 -10.39 11.61
N TYR A 197 3.91 -9.10 11.37
CA TYR A 197 3.61 -8.15 12.43
C TYR A 197 2.40 -8.57 13.27
N GLY A 198 1.33 -9.07 12.62
CA GLY A 198 0.13 -9.51 13.33
C GLY A 198 0.36 -10.67 14.31
N LEU A 199 1.32 -11.56 14.02
CA LEU A 199 1.75 -12.58 14.95
C LEU A 199 2.48 -11.94 16.15
N LEU A 200 3.42 -11.03 15.88
CA LEU A 200 4.16 -10.31 16.93
C LEU A 200 3.22 -9.53 17.83
N ALA A 201 2.29 -8.76 17.24
CA ALA A 201 1.33 -7.95 17.96
C ALA A 201 0.34 -8.79 18.79
N GLY A 202 -0.12 -9.92 18.26
CA GLY A 202 -0.97 -10.85 18.99
C GLY A 202 -0.30 -11.51 20.20
N TYR A 203 1.03 -11.48 20.29
CA TYR A 203 1.78 -11.85 21.48
C TYR A 203 2.21 -10.65 22.33
N GLY A 204 1.77 -9.43 21.99
CA GLY A 204 2.06 -8.21 22.74
C GLY A 204 3.34 -7.48 22.31
N GLY A 205 3.89 -7.82 21.12
CA GLY A 205 4.90 -7.01 20.46
C GLY A 205 4.29 -5.76 19.84
N TYR A 206 5.06 -4.70 19.63
CA TYR A 206 4.65 -3.50 18.93
C TYR A 206 5.84 -2.84 18.23
N VAL A 207 5.58 -2.02 17.22
CA VAL A 207 6.64 -1.28 16.55
C VAL A 207 7.10 -0.15 17.47
N PHE A 208 6.25 0.84 17.69
CA PHE A 208 6.54 2.01 18.51
C PHE A 208 5.51 2.14 19.63
N GLY A 209 5.94 2.63 20.79
CA GLY A 209 5.08 2.94 21.92
C GLY A 209 4.07 4.05 21.62
N ASP A 210 3.17 4.32 22.59
CA ASP A 210 2.14 5.36 22.47
C ASP A 210 1.30 5.24 21.19
N ASN A 211 0.83 4.03 20.89
CA ASN A 211 0.05 3.69 19.68
C ASN A 211 0.77 4.00 18.35
N GLY A 212 2.08 3.79 18.30
CA GLY A 212 2.87 3.93 17.09
C GLY A 212 3.49 5.32 16.89
N THR A 213 3.44 6.21 17.88
CA THR A 213 3.94 7.59 17.77
C THR A 213 5.24 7.86 18.55
N ASN A 214 5.68 6.92 19.41
CA ASN A 214 6.90 7.08 20.20
C ASN A 214 8.03 6.18 19.68
N PRO A 215 8.93 6.67 18.83
CA PRO A 215 10.01 5.88 18.24
C PRO A 215 11.14 5.56 19.20
N GLU A 216 11.15 6.14 20.43
CA GLU A 216 12.13 5.79 21.47
C GLU A 216 11.75 4.48 22.21
N ASP A 217 10.47 4.06 22.12
CA ASP A 217 9.97 2.82 22.71
C ASP A 217 9.64 1.79 21.61
N ILE A 218 10.54 0.82 21.41
CA ILE A 218 10.43 -0.20 20.37
C ILE A 218 10.16 -1.56 20.98
N GLY A 219 8.95 -2.09 20.82
CA GLY A 219 8.49 -3.33 21.42
C GLY A 219 8.79 -4.62 20.66
N LEU A 220 9.66 -4.58 19.62
CA LEU A 220 9.98 -5.75 18.80
C LEU A 220 10.93 -6.75 19.47
N ALA A 221 11.51 -6.42 20.62
CA ALA A 221 12.35 -7.32 21.41
C ALA A 221 11.82 -7.59 22.81
N ASN A 222 10.54 -7.25 23.09
CA ASN A 222 9.90 -7.62 24.34
C ASN A 222 9.65 -9.13 24.42
N ASP A 223 9.29 -9.64 25.59
CA ASP A 223 9.10 -11.09 25.80
C ASP A 223 7.98 -11.69 24.95
N GLY A 224 6.95 -10.89 24.60
CA GLY A 224 5.87 -11.29 23.71
C GLY A 224 6.36 -11.47 22.28
N ALA A 225 7.05 -10.46 21.71
CA ALA A 225 7.63 -10.53 20.39
C ALA A 225 8.60 -11.71 20.22
N VAL A 226 9.46 -11.96 21.23
CA VAL A 226 10.37 -13.11 21.22
C VAL A 226 9.60 -14.43 21.17
N LYS A 227 8.53 -14.60 21.97
CA LYS A 227 7.68 -15.80 21.93
C LYS A 227 7.01 -15.98 20.57
N ALA A 228 6.57 -14.89 19.94
CA ALA A 228 5.98 -14.94 18.60
C ALA A 228 7.00 -15.42 17.56
N ILE A 229 8.24 -14.95 17.61
CA ILE A 229 9.33 -15.39 16.73
C ILE A 229 9.65 -16.86 16.97
N GLU A 230 9.73 -17.31 18.24
CA GLU A 230 9.94 -18.71 18.58
C GLU A 230 8.78 -19.59 18.03
N TYR A 231 7.53 -19.12 18.11
CA TYR A 231 6.41 -19.82 17.53
C TYR A 231 6.50 -19.88 15.99
N ALA A 232 6.86 -18.80 15.33
CA ALA A 232 7.08 -18.78 13.89
C ALA A 232 8.12 -19.83 13.45
N LYS A 233 9.21 -19.99 14.20
CA LYS A 233 10.24 -21.02 13.93
C LYS A 233 9.67 -22.41 13.90
N THR A 234 8.70 -22.74 14.76
CA THR A 234 8.07 -24.07 14.77
C THR A 234 7.32 -24.39 13.45
N TRP A 235 6.86 -23.37 12.76
CA TRP A 235 6.28 -23.48 11.43
C TRP A 235 7.34 -23.64 10.35
N TYR A 236 8.43 -22.86 10.40
CA TYR A 236 9.56 -23.03 9.48
C TYR A 236 10.20 -24.41 9.53
N GLU A 237 10.14 -25.08 10.68
CA GLU A 237 10.55 -26.50 10.80
C GLU A 237 9.63 -27.44 10.00
N LYS A 238 8.37 -27.06 9.77
CA LYS A 238 7.36 -27.82 9.02
C LYS A 238 7.23 -27.39 7.55
N TRP A 239 7.56 -26.15 7.24
CA TRP A 239 7.42 -25.58 5.90
C TRP A 239 8.57 -25.94 4.97
N PRO A 240 8.33 -25.92 3.62
CA PRO A 240 9.40 -26.03 2.64
C PRO A 240 10.51 -25.00 2.90
N GLN A 241 11.77 -25.40 2.63
CA GLN A 241 12.92 -24.53 2.89
C GLN A 241 12.85 -23.23 2.11
N GLY A 242 12.21 -23.19 0.95
CA GLY A 242 12.01 -21.97 0.16
C GLY A 242 11.24 -20.85 0.88
N LEU A 243 10.47 -21.16 1.95
CA LEU A 243 9.81 -20.16 2.78
C LEU A 243 10.77 -19.42 3.73
N GLN A 244 12.00 -19.89 3.87
CA GLN A 244 13.04 -19.17 4.61
C GLN A 244 13.79 -18.13 3.76
N ASP A 245 13.47 -18.03 2.47
CA ASP A 245 14.05 -17.04 1.54
C ASP A 245 13.10 -15.85 1.41
N SER A 246 13.46 -14.72 2.00
CA SER A 246 12.66 -13.49 2.00
C SER A 246 12.37 -12.92 0.60
N THR A 247 13.11 -13.36 -0.43
CA THR A 247 12.92 -12.92 -1.82
C THR A 247 12.01 -13.84 -2.63
N ALA A 248 11.83 -15.08 -2.19
CA ALA A 248 11.11 -16.12 -2.92
C ALA A 248 9.86 -16.64 -2.20
N SER A 249 9.75 -16.44 -0.88
CA SER A 249 8.70 -17.00 -0.03
C SER A 249 7.29 -16.66 -0.52
N ASN A 250 7.01 -15.39 -0.77
CA ASN A 250 5.68 -14.95 -1.24
C ASN A 250 5.29 -15.60 -2.56
N ASN A 251 6.22 -15.70 -3.52
CA ASN A 251 5.97 -16.37 -4.79
C ASN A 251 5.69 -17.86 -4.61
N LEU A 252 6.42 -18.54 -3.72
CA LEU A 252 6.18 -19.95 -3.43
C LEU A 252 4.79 -20.17 -2.81
N ILE A 253 4.40 -19.36 -1.83
CA ILE A 253 3.09 -19.41 -1.18
C ILE A 253 1.98 -19.26 -2.22
N ASN A 254 2.05 -18.20 -3.02
CA ASN A 254 1.04 -17.92 -4.04
C ASN A 254 0.98 -19.03 -5.10
N THR A 255 2.12 -19.61 -5.51
CA THR A 255 2.18 -20.75 -6.44
C THR A 255 1.50 -21.97 -5.83
N GLN A 256 1.83 -22.35 -4.59
CA GLN A 256 1.22 -23.51 -3.93
C GLN A 256 -0.29 -23.34 -3.76
N PHE A 257 -0.77 -22.12 -3.52
CA PHE A 257 -2.20 -21.86 -3.39
C PHE A 257 -2.92 -21.90 -4.74
N THR A 258 -2.38 -21.26 -5.77
CA THR A 258 -2.97 -21.24 -7.11
C THR A 258 -2.94 -22.62 -7.80
N GLU A 259 -1.97 -23.46 -7.48
CA GLU A 259 -1.91 -24.85 -7.95
C GLU A 259 -2.82 -25.82 -7.13
N GLY A 260 -3.56 -25.29 -6.14
CA GLY A 260 -4.45 -26.10 -5.31
C GLY A 260 -3.73 -27.04 -4.33
N LYS A 261 -2.48 -26.72 -3.95
CA LYS A 261 -1.63 -27.54 -3.07
C LYS A 261 -1.58 -27.03 -1.64
N ALA A 262 -1.84 -25.74 -1.40
CA ALA A 262 -1.94 -25.19 -0.05
C ALA A 262 -3.40 -25.17 0.42
N ALA A 263 -3.66 -25.62 1.65
CA ALA A 263 -5.01 -25.62 2.20
C ALA A 263 -5.43 -24.26 2.74
N ALA A 264 -4.50 -23.51 3.34
CA ALA A 264 -4.75 -22.16 3.83
C ALA A 264 -3.47 -21.30 3.74
N ILE A 265 -3.66 -19.99 3.50
CA ILE A 265 -2.58 -19.01 3.46
C ILE A 265 -3.03 -17.71 4.11
N ILE A 266 -2.07 -16.93 4.65
CA ILE A 266 -2.31 -15.53 5.03
C ILE A 266 -1.89 -14.64 3.86
N GLU A 267 -2.84 -13.80 3.38
CA GLU A 267 -2.57 -12.90 2.26
C GLU A 267 -3.54 -11.69 2.32
N GLY A 268 -3.27 -10.67 1.53
CA GLY A 268 -4.11 -9.47 1.48
C GLY A 268 -5.22 -9.52 0.42
N PRO A 269 -6.21 -8.61 0.51
CA PRO A 269 -7.34 -8.57 -0.41
C PRO A 269 -6.94 -8.33 -1.88
N TRP A 270 -5.78 -7.71 -2.12
CA TRP A 270 -5.23 -7.45 -3.47
C TRP A 270 -4.94 -8.72 -4.29
N LYS A 271 -4.92 -9.90 -3.66
CA LYS A 271 -4.71 -11.19 -4.35
C LYS A 271 -6.00 -11.88 -4.79
N ALA A 272 -7.15 -11.45 -4.32
CA ALA A 272 -8.42 -12.10 -4.59
C ALA A 272 -8.71 -12.26 -6.09
N ALA A 273 -8.47 -11.22 -6.88
CA ALA A 273 -8.69 -11.24 -8.32
C ALA A 273 -7.80 -12.29 -9.01
N SER A 274 -6.51 -12.37 -8.64
CA SER A 274 -5.57 -13.33 -9.23
C SER A 274 -5.90 -14.78 -8.87
N TYR A 275 -6.39 -15.03 -7.65
CA TYR A 275 -6.82 -16.38 -7.26
C TYR A 275 -8.10 -16.80 -8.00
N LYS A 276 -9.02 -15.89 -8.20
CA LYS A 276 -10.23 -16.10 -9.00
C LYS A 276 -9.88 -16.39 -10.47
N GLU A 277 -8.97 -15.63 -11.05
CA GLU A 277 -8.49 -15.83 -12.41
C GLU A 277 -7.78 -17.16 -12.59
N ALA A 278 -7.00 -17.60 -11.59
CA ALA A 278 -6.38 -18.91 -11.53
C ALA A 278 -7.39 -20.06 -11.34
N GLY A 279 -8.67 -19.77 -11.08
CA GLY A 279 -9.73 -20.77 -10.91
C GLY A 279 -9.70 -21.48 -9.55
N VAL A 280 -9.06 -20.90 -8.53
CA VAL A 280 -9.04 -21.48 -7.18
C VAL A 280 -10.43 -21.34 -6.55
N ASN A 281 -10.97 -22.47 -6.05
CA ASN A 281 -12.21 -22.48 -5.27
C ASN A 281 -11.88 -22.08 -3.80
N TYR A 282 -11.65 -20.81 -3.57
CA TYR A 282 -11.25 -20.32 -2.25
C TYR A 282 -12.43 -19.76 -1.43
N GLY A 283 -12.25 -19.73 -0.12
CA GLY A 283 -12.99 -18.91 0.81
C GLY A 283 -12.07 -17.96 1.55
N VAL A 284 -12.64 -16.96 2.17
CA VAL A 284 -11.91 -15.96 2.96
C VAL A 284 -12.51 -15.88 4.35
N ALA A 285 -11.66 -15.74 5.36
CA ALA A 285 -12.06 -15.62 6.75
C ALA A 285 -11.07 -14.74 7.53
N THR A 286 -11.42 -14.39 8.76
CA THR A 286 -10.44 -13.82 9.70
C THR A 286 -9.29 -14.81 9.92
N ILE A 287 -8.10 -14.29 10.16
CA ILE A 287 -6.95 -15.13 10.54
C ILE A 287 -7.26 -15.80 11.87
N PRO A 288 -6.97 -17.11 12.02
CA PRO A 288 -7.29 -17.88 13.21
C PRO A 288 -6.72 -17.31 14.50
N THR A 289 -7.39 -17.62 15.61
CA THR A 289 -6.92 -17.28 16.96
C THR A 289 -5.58 -17.97 17.25
N LEU A 290 -4.65 -17.21 17.78
CA LEU A 290 -3.30 -17.67 18.13
C LEU A 290 -3.30 -18.66 19.31
N PRO A 291 -2.22 -19.45 19.51
CA PRO A 291 -2.14 -20.41 20.61
C PRO A 291 -2.26 -19.82 22.01
N ASN A 292 -1.94 -18.54 22.19
CA ASN A 292 -2.12 -17.81 23.45
C ASN A 292 -3.57 -17.35 23.71
N GLY A 293 -4.48 -17.57 22.73
CA GLY A 293 -5.89 -17.20 22.80
C GLY A 293 -6.21 -15.81 22.25
N ASP A 294 -5.21 -15.05 21.82
CA ASP A 294 -5.38 -13.70 21.26
C ASP A 294 -5.57 -13.74 19.74
N ASN A 295 -6.05 -12.64 19.18
CA ASN A 295 -6.19 -12.49 17.74
C ASN A 295 -4.84 -12.24 17.06
N TYR A 296 -4.72 -12.68 15.81
CA TYR A 296 -3.67 -12.22 14.91
C TYR A 296 -3.95 -10.74 14.57
N ALA A 297 -3.20 -9.83 15.19
CA ALA A 297 -3.47 -8.40 15.12
C ALA A 297 -2.62 -7.75 13.99
N ALA A 298 -2.94 -8.10 12.74
CA ALA A 298 -2.24 -7.57 11.56
C ALA A 298 -2.26 -6.04 11.51
N PHE A 299 -1.41 -5.44 10.68
CA PHE A 299 -1.53 -4.02 10.40
C PHE A 299 -2.90 -3.69 9.80
N GLY A 300 -3.57 -2.69 10.37
CA GLY A 300 -4.67 -1.98 9.75
C GLY A 300 -4.09 -0.84 8.94
N GLY A 301 -4.28 -0.92 7.66
CA GLY A 301 -3.75 0.01 6.69
C GLY A 301 -4.76 0.35 5.62
N GLY A 302 -4.25 0.71 4.47
CA GLY A 302 -5.02 1.06 3.28
C GLY A 302 -4.29 2.09 2.45
N LYS A 303 -5.05 2.82 1.65
CA LYS A 303 -4.50 3.78 0.71
C LYS A 303 -5.30 5.08 0.74
N ALA A 304 -4.63 6.18 0.51
CA ALA A 304 -5.21 7.51 0.39
C ALA A 304 -4.91 8.12 -0.97
N TRP A 305 -5.79 8.99 -1.43
CA TRP A 305 -5.49 9.94 -2.48
C TRP A 305 -4.69 11.09 -1.90
N VAL A 306 -3.57 11.43 -2.53
CA VAL A 306 -2.65 12.47 -2.10
C VAL A 306 -2.38 13.46 -3.24
N VAL A 307 -2.01 14.70 -2.87
CA VAL A 307 -1.67 15.77 -3.81
C VAL A 307 -0.20 16.14 -3.59
N PRO A 308 0.70 15.84 -4.55
CA PRO A 308 2.09 16.30 -4.51
C PRO A 308 2.23 17.82 -4.42
N THR A 309 3.25 18.31 -3.70
CA THR A 309 3.52 19.75 -3.64
C THR A 309 3.98 20.34 -4.98
N GLY A 310 4.48 19.51 -5.90
CA GLY A 310 4.83 19.88 -7.27
C GLY A 310 3.65 19.98 -8.23
N SER A 311 2.41 19.70 -7.78
CA SER A 311 1.21 19.91 -8.59
C SER A 311 1.06 21.35 -9.01
N LYS A 312 0.73 21.56 -10.28
CA LYS A 312 0.45 22.91 -10.85
C LYS A 312 -1.00 23.32 -10.69
N ASN A 313 -1.85 22.40 -10.23
CA ASN A 313 -3.31 22.54 -10.15
C ASN A 313 -3.87 22.13 -8.79
N THR A 314 -3.21 22.50 -7.68
CA THR A 314 -3.52 22.00 -6.32
C THR A 314 -5.00 22.14 -5.95
N GLU A 315 -5.66 23.28 -6.27
CA GLU A 315 -7.10 23.45 -5.97
C GLU A 315 -7.99 22.50 -6.79
N LEU A 316 -7.64 22.24 -8.04
CA LEU A 316 -8.38 21.32 -8.91
C LEU A 316 -8.09 19.88 -8.50
N ALA A 317 -6.85 19.57 -8.10
CA ALA A 317 -6.46 18.27 -7.54
C ALA A 317 -7.25 17.97 -6.25
N GLN A 318 -7.38 18.94 -5.33
CA GLN A 318 -8.22 18.80 -4.13
C GLN A 318 -9.67 18.47 -4.51
N LYS A 319 -10.27 19.21 -5.46
CA LYS A 319 -11.65 18.91 -5.92
C LYS A 319 -11.79 17.52 -6.52
N PHE A 320 -10.76 17.04 -7.24
CA PHE A 320 -10.78 15.69 -7.80
C PHE A 320 -10.66 14.63 -6.72
N VAL A 321 -9.82 14.85 -5.72
CA VAL A 321 -9.73 13.99 -4.53
C VAL A 321 -11.05 13.95 -3.77
N ASP A 322 -11.70 15.10 -3.56
CA ASP A 322 -13.03 15.21 -2.92
C ASP A 322 -14.11 14.43 -3.72
N TYR A 323 -14.05 14.54 -5.04
CA TYR A 323 -14.92 13.77 -5.93
C TYR A 323 -14.69 12.26 -5.78
N LEU A 324 -13.43 11.80 -5.86
CA LEU A 324 -13.07 10.37 -5.76
C LEU A 324 -13.41 9.76 -4.38
N THR A 325 -13.45 10.57 -3.32
CA THR A 325 -13.79 10.12 -1.96
C THR A 325 -15.26 10.31 -1.57
N SER A 326 -16.08 10.83 -2.50
CA SER A 326 -17.53 10.88 -2.31
C SER A 326 -18.12 9.46 -2.22
N THR A 327 -19.28 9.35 -1.55
CA THR A 327 -19.93 8.05 -1.33
C THR A 327 -20.17 7.28 -2.65
N ASP A 328 -20.63 7.95 -3.70
CA ASP A 328 -20.95 7.29 -4.97
C ASP A 328 -19.68 6.81 -5.70
N GLN A 329 -18.60 7.61 -5.69
CA GLN A 329 -17.34 7.21 -6.31
C GLN A 329 -16.63 6.11 -5.53
N GLN A 330 -16.77 6.09 -4.21
CA GLN A 330 -16.25 5.02 -3.38
C GLN A 330 -17.04 3.70 -3.54
N LYS A 331 -18.34 3.76 -3.83
CA LYS A 331 -19.13 2.57 -4.26
C LYS A 331 -18.65 2.06 -5.61
N ALA A 332 -18.39 2.96 -6.57
CA ALA A 332 -17.86 2.60 -7.89
C ALA A 332 -16.46 2.00 -7.78
N LEU A 333 -15.62 2.51 -6.87
CA LEU A 333 -14.31 1.93 -6.56
C LEU A 333 -14.45 0.48 -6.09
N TYR A 334 -15.33 0.22 -5.13
CA TYR A 334 -15.60 -1.13 -4.65
C TYR A 334 -16.08 -2.06 -5.76
N ASP A 335 -17.06 -1.62 -6.56
CA ASP A 335 -17.60 -2.43 -7.66
C ASP A 335 -16.54 -2.77 -8.72
N ALA A 336 -15.54 -1.90 -8.93
CA ALA A 336 -14.48 -2.10 -9.90
C ALA A 336 -13.29 -2.92 -9.36
N THR A 337 -12.95 -2.78 -8.06
CA THR A 337 -11.72 -3.33 -7.49
C THR A 337 -11.95 -4.40 -6.41
N ASN A 338 -13.13 -4.46 -5.81
CA ASN A 338 -13.46 -5.18 -4.57
C ASN A 338 -12.62 -4.73 -3.35
N GLU A 339 -11.92 -3.59 -3.42
CA GLU A 339 -11.22 -3.03 -2.26
C GLU A 339 -12.21 -2.29 -1.36
N ILE A 340 -12.04 -2.41 -0.06
CA ILE A 340 -13.01 -1.93 0.93
C ILE A 340 -12.95 -0.42 1.06
N PRO A 341 -14.05 0.32 0.80
CA PRO A 341 -14.06 1.77 0.89
C PRO A 341 -13.70 2.31 2.27
N ALA A 342 -12.93 3.39 2.31
CA ALA A 342 -12.69 4.12 3.55
C ALA A 342 -13.93 4.94 3.98
N ASN A 343 -14.74 5.39 3.02
CA ASN A 343 -16.02 6.07 3.28
C ASN A 343 -17.01 5.11 3.94
N THR A 344 -17.50 5.45 5.15
CA THR A 344 -18.34 4.58 5.98
C THR A 344 -19.66 4.21 5.32
N GLU A 345 -20.32 5.13 4.59
CA GLU A 345 -21.56 4.82 3.86
C GLU A 345 -21.31 3.89 2.66
N ALA A 346 -20.19 4.09 1.96
CA ALA A 346 -19.80 3.19 0.88
C ALA A 346 -19.38 1.81 1.41
N ARG A 347 -18.82 1.74 2.63
CA ARG A 347 -18.51 0.49 3.33
C ARG A 347 -19.79 -0.30 3.65
N GLU A 348 -20.86 0.38 4.09
CA GLU A 348 -22.17 -0.27 4.29
C GLU A 348 -22.72 -0.86 2.97
N TYR A 349 -22.54 -0.17 1.85
CA TYR A 349 -22.86 -0.71 0.53
C TYR A 349 -22.02 -1.97 0.21
N ALA A 350 -20.72 -1.95 0.46
CA ALA A 350 -19.86 -3.12 0.26
C ALA A 350 -20.32 -4.32 1.10
N VAL A 351 -20.64 -4.11 2.39
CA VAL A 351 -21.20 -5.15 3.27
C VAL A 351 -22.51 -5.73 2.71
N SER A 352 -23.38 -4.89 2.12
CA SER A 352 -24.65 -5.34 1.56
C SER A 352 -24.53 -6.32 0.39
N LYS A 353 -23.34 -6.43 -0.22
CA LYS A 353 -23.06 -7.41 -1.28
C LYS A 353 -22.86 -8.83 -0.76
N ASN A 354 -22.72 -9.00 0.56
CA ASN A 354 -22.50 -10.30 1.22
C ASN A 354 -21.30 -11.09 0.64
N ASP A 355 -20.25 -10.39 0.26
CA ASP A 355 -19.01 -10.99 -0.21
C ASP A 355 -18.15 -11.49 0.96
N GLU A 356 -17.63 -12.72 0.87
CA GLU A 356 -16.81 -13.32 1.92
C GLU A 356 -15.54 -12.51 2.19
N LEU A 357 -14.89 -11.97 1.15
CA LEU A 357 -13.69 -11.16 1.27
C LEU A 357 -13.97 -9.87 2.04
N THR A 358 -15.02 -9.15 1.63
CA THR A 358 -15.45 -7.90 2.29
C THR A 358 -15.72 -8.12 3.77
N THR A 359 -16.48 -9.17 4.10
CA THR A 359 -16.80 -9.51 5.49
C THR A 359 -15.53 -9.84 6.27
N ALA A 360 -14.66 -10.70 5.72
CA ALA A 360 -13.43 -11.10 6.39
C ALA A 360 -12.47 -9.93 6.64
N VAL A 361 -12.33 -9.01 5.67
CA VAL A 361 -11.46 -7.83 5.83
C VAL A 361 -12.01 -6.90 6.91
N ILE A 362 -13.32 -6.63 6.92
CA ILE A 362 -13.93 -5.76 7.93
C ILE A 362 -13.82 -6.37 9.33
N ASP A 363 -14.12 -7.66 9.48
CA ASP A 363 -14.03 -8.36 10.76
C ASP A 363 -12.58 -8.41 11.28
N GLN A 364 -11.61 -8.65 10.37
CA GLN A 364 -10.20 -8.69 10.73
C GLN A 364 -9.68 -7.28 11.08
N PHE A 365 -10.12 -6.26 10.34
CA PHE A 365 -9.72 -4.86 10.57
C PHE A 365 -10.13 -4.38 11.98
N ALA A 366 -11.22 -4.91 12.55
CA ALA A 366 -11.64 -4.59 13.91
C ALA A 366 -10.62 -4.97 14.99
N SER A 367 -9.72 -5.94 14.71
CA SER A 367 -8.61 -6.34 15.59
C SER A 367 -7.24 -5.89 15.11
N ALA A 368 -7.18 -5.16 14.00
CA ALA A 368 -5.93 -4.71 13.40
C ALA A 368 -5.28 -3.61 14.25
N GLN A 369 -3.96 -3.51 14.13
CA GLN A 369 -3.19 -2.43 14.75
C GLN A 369 -2.91 -1.35 13.71
N PRO A 370 -3.13 -0.06 14.04
CA PRO A 370 -2.76 1.02 13.13
C PRO A 370 -1.28 0.93 12.76
N MET A 371 -0.99 0.98 11.46
CA MET A 371 0.40 1.04 11.00
C MET A 371 0.98 2.43 11.30
N PRO A 372 2.15 2.54 11.98
CA PRO A 372 2.75 3.83 12.25
C PRO A 372 2.99 4.62 10.95
N ASN A 373 2.57 5.90 10.93
CA ASN A 373 2.71 6.80 9.79
C ASN A 373 3.76 7.91 10.00
N ILE A 374 4.62 7.74 11.01
CA ILE A 374 5.75 8.64 11.27
C ILE A 374 6.96 8.24 10.42
N SER A 375 7.85 9.19 10.14
CA SER A 375 9.01 9.00 9.26
C SER A 375 9.96 7.90 9.70
N GLU A 376 10.06 7.66 11.01
CA GLU A 376 10.88 6.62 11.64
C GLU A 376 10.46 5.20 11.25
N MET A 377 9.19 5.01 10.82
CA MET A 377 8.72 3.70 10.32
C MET A 377 9.54 3.21 9.13
N GLY A 378 10.05 4.13 8.30
CA GLY A 378 10.96 3.80 7.20
C GLY A 378 12.24 3.08 7.63
N SER A 379 12.69 3.25 8.89
CA SER A 379 13.86 2.58 9.45
C SER A 379 13.55 1.19 10.05
N VAL A 380 12.29 0.78 10.11
CA VAL A 380 11.86 -0.49 10.73
C VAL A 380 11.92 -1.65 9.75
N TRP A 381 11.48 -1.45 8.51
CA TRP A 381 11.21 -2.52 7.54
C TRP A 381 12.38 -3.47 7.32
N THR A 382 13.57 -2.94 7.02
CA THR A 382 14.75 -3.75 6.73
C THR A 382 15.29 -4.49 7.96
N PRO A 383 15.52 -3.84 9.12
CA PRO A 383 15.98 -4.57 10.29
C PRO A 383 14.98 -5.61 10.80
N ALA A 384 13.68 -5.31 10.78
CA ALA A 384 12.64 -6.26 11.18
C ALA A 384 12.55 -7.46 10.21
N GLY A 385 12.67 -7.25 8.91
CA GLY A 385 12.76 -8.33 7.91
C GLY A 385 14.00 -9.20 8.15
N ASN A 386 15.16 -8.61 8.40
CA ASN A 386 16.38 -9.35 8.72
C ASN A 386 16.23 -10.17 10.00
N MET A 387 15.61 -9.61 11.04
CA MET A 387 15.30 -10.32 12.29
C MET A 387 14.55 -11.62 12.03
N LEU A 388 13.52 -11.55 11.23
CA LEU A 388 12.66 -12.69 10.91
C LEU A 388 13.42 -13.72 10.08
N PHE A 389 14.17 -13.29 9.08
CA PHE A 389 15.01 -14.15 8.26
C PHE A 389 16.10 -14.87 9.08
N GLU A 390 16.84 -14.15 9.93
CA GLU A 390 17.89 -14.71 10.77
C GLU A 390 17.34 -15.73 11.78
N ALA A 391 16.18 -15.45 12.36
CA ALA A 391 15.52 -16.38 13.27
C ALA A 391 14.98 -17.62 12.53
N ALA A 392 14.33 -17.46 11.38
CA ALA A 392 13.76 -18.55 10.57
C ALA A 392 14.85 -19.49 10.05
N SER A 393 15.95 -18.94 9.54
CA SER A 393 17.10 -19.72 9.05
C SER A 393 17.90 -20.39 10.16
N GLY A 394 17.68 -20.03 11.43
CA GLY A 394 18.45 -20.50 12.56
C GLY A 394 19.84 -19.85 12.69
N ALA A 395 20.11 -18.78 11.95
CA ALA A 395 21.38 -18.03 12.05
C ALA A 395 21.53 -17.38 13.43
N LYS A 396 20.42 -16.96 14.04
CA LYS A 396 20.36 -16.44 15.41
C LYS A 396 19.20 -17.06 16.17
N ASP A 397 19.28 -17.08 17.50
CA ASP A 397 18.08 -17.33 18.31
C ASP A 397 17.14 -16.11 18.27
N ALA A 398 15.86 -16.31 18.61
CA ALA A 398 14.83 -15.30 18.52
C ALA A 398 15.16 -14.03 19.32
N LYS A 399 15.68 -14.19 20.54
CA LYS A 399 16.03 -13.06 21.41
C LYS A 399 17.17 -12.22 20.85
N THR A 400 18.21 -12.89 20.37
CA THR A 400 19.38 -12.22 19.76
C THR A 400 18.95 -11.49 18.49
N ALA A 401 18.21 -12.14 17.57
CA ALA A 401 17.72 -11.52 16.36
C ALA A 401 16.85 -10.28 16.64
N ALA A 402 15.93 -10.38 17.60
CA ALA A 402 15.07 -9.28 18.02
C ALA A 402 15.84 -8.10 18.63
N THR A 403 16.80 -8.39 19.50
CA THR A 403 17.63 -7.36 20.15
C THR A 403 18.50 -6.62 19.14
N ASP A 404 19.12 -7.35 18.20
CA ASP A 404 19.95 -6.77 17.14
C ASP A 404 19.11 -5.90 16.20
N ALA A 405 17.87 -6.31 15.87
CA ALA A 405 16.97 -5.54 15.04
C ALA A 405 16.56 -4.23 15.73
N VAL A 406 16.15 -4.27 17.00
CA VAL A 406 15.82 -3.05 17.77
C VAL A 406 17.01 -2.10 17.82
N LYS A 407 18.21 -2.63 18.06
CA LYS A 407 19.43 -1.82 18.03
C LYS A 407 19.64 -1.17 16.66
N ALA A 408 19.50 -1.93 15.59
CA ALA A 408 19.67 -1.43 14.22
C ALA A 408 18.66 -0.34 13.88
N ILE A 409 17.38 -0.53 14.28
CA ILE A 409 16.32 0.49 14.10
C ILE A 409 16.68 1.76 14.86
N THR A 410 17.06 1.65 16.14
CA THR A 410 17.45 2.79 16.98
C THR A 410 18.64 3.56 16.39
N ASP A 411 19.67 2.82 15.95
CA ASP A 411 20.88 3.43 15.35
C ASP A 411 20.53 4.17 14.03
N GLU A 412 19.65 3.59 13.20
CA GLU A 412 19.22 4.18 11.93
C GLU A 412 18.34 5.42 12.14
N ILE A 413 17.39 5.37 13.09
CA ILE A 413 16.59 6.53 13.50
C ILE A 413 17.50 7.66 13.97
N ALA A 414 18.45 7.37 14.87
CA ALA A 414 19.41 8.35 15.36
C ALA A 414 20.25 8.98 14.23
N GLN A 415 20.62 8.20 13.20
CA GLN A 415 21.39 8.69 12.07
C GLN A 415 20.57 9.57 11.11
N LYS A 416 19.33 9.20 10.85
CA LYS A 416 18.47 9.89 9.86
C LYS A 416 17.75 11.11 10.45
N HIS A 417 17.42 11.06 11.74
CA HIS A 417 16.59 12.07 12.43
C HIS A 417 17.33 12.84 13.53
N SER A 418 18.68 12.72 13.62
CA SER A 418 19.50 13.61 14.47
C SER A 418 19.59 14.97 13.83
N ASN A 419 18.81 15.93 14.31
CA ASN A 419 18.95 17.36 14.02
C ASN A 419 19.91 18.03 15.00
#